data_b8b5cbb79dd0f9f1e11423af7b4741c5
#
_entry.id   b8b5cbb79dd0f9f1e11423af7b4741c5
#
_cell.length_a   1.000
_cell.length_b   1.000
_cell.length_c   1.000
_cell.angle_alpha   90.00
_cell.angle_beta   90.00
_cell.angle_gamma   90.00
#
_symmetry.space_group_name_H-M   'P 1'
#
loop_
_entity.id
_entity.type
_entity.pdbx_description
1 polymer ?
#
loop_
_entity_poly.entity_id
_entity_poly.type
_entity_poly.pdbx_seq_one_letter_code
_entity_poly.pdbx_strand_id
1 'polypeptide(L)'
;MTEKICAVDLGMPTLLEAAGAEESAALCAELGLQFVELNMNLPEYADPAHMDREKLCALREKYGVYFTLHLDERLDGCDFNPLVRNAYQETLRRALELAQEAEMPIVNLHLNHGVYFTLPGKKTDLYAERREEYLQHIDEMRRIGEEGADENTALCVENTDGFLAQEKKALDLLMKSKRWGLTLDVGHMHSAGYVDDDVYIVHSGKLRHMHLHDALLMQAGQCHLPLGEGNLDWRDSLRTAEMRHCRAVIEVKTLSALRDSVKTLREAGK
;
A
#
# COMPACT_ATOMS: atom_id res chain seq x y z
N MET A 1 -15.77 -3.69 23.49
CA MET A 1 -15.48 -3.63 22.03
C MET A 1 -16.11 -2.34 21.53
N THR A 2 -15.31 -1.44 20.98
CA THR A 2 -15.81 -0.23 20.29
C THR A 2 -16.60 -0.65 19.06
N GLU A 3 -17.73 -0.01 18.81
CA GLU A 3 -18.57 -0.26 17.64
C GLU A 3 -17.79 0.08 16.36
N LYS A 4 -17.88 -0.78 15.35
CA LYS A 4 -17.19 -0.61 14.06
C LYS A 4 -17.71 0.65 13.36
N ILE A 5 -16.83 1.48 12.84
CA ILE A 5 -17.17 2.80 12.26
C ILE A 5 -18.00 2.64 10.97
N CYS A 6 -17.67 1.64 10.14
CA CYS A 6 -18.38 1.32 8.91
C CYS A 6 -18.26 -0.18 8.58
N ALA A 7 -18.86 -0.63 7.50
CA ALA A 7 -18.82 -2.04 7.07
C ALA A 7 -17.42 -2.50 6.64
N VAL A 8 -16.57 -1.56 6.19
CA VAL A 8 -15.19 -1.82 5.78
C VAL A 8 -14.29 -1.94 6.99
N ASP A 9 -13.27 -2.81 6.95
CA ASP A 9 -12.16 -2.76 7.91
C ASP A 9 -11.33 -1.51 7.63
N LEU A 10 -11.27 -0.64 8.64
CA LEU A 10 -10.44 0.56 8.63
C LEU A 10 -9.17 0.32 9.42
N GLY A 11 -8.05 0.77 8.88
CA GLY A 11 -6.75 0.70 9.51
C GLY A 11 -6.07 2.05 9.61
N MET A 12 -4.88 2.04 10.20
CA MET A 12 -3.99 3.19 10.28
C MET A 12 -2.58 2.78 9.87
N PRO A 13 -1.76 3.69 9.33
CA PRO A 13 -0.34 3.41 9.13
C PRO A 13 0.39 3.50 10.47
N THR A 14 1.59 2.93 10.57
CA THR A 14 2.54 3.30 11.61
C THR A 14 2.95 4.75 11.42
N LEU A 15 2.94 5.53 12.49
CA LEU A 15 3.27 6.95 12.50
C LEU A 15 4.59 7.18 13.25
N LEU A 16 5.35 8.22 12.88
CA LEU A 16 6.59 8.56 13.62
C LEU A 16 6.35 8.85 15.10
N GLU A 17 5.15 9.34 15.45
CA GLU A 17 4.74 9.66 16.85
C GLU A 17 4.33 8.41 17.63
N ALA A 18 4.08 7.27 16.96
CA ALA A 18 3.72 5.98 17.53
C ALA A 18 4.26 4.85 16.63
N ALA A 19 5.60 4.80 16.51
CA ALA A 19 6.27 3.90 15.57
C ALA A 19 6.33 2.44 16.07
N GLY A 20 6.28 2.21 17.38
CA GLY A 20 6.31 0.87 17.94
C GLY A 20 5.04 0.08 17.65
N ALA A 21 5.18 -1.21 17.30
CA ALA A 21 4.04 -2.08 16.98
C ALA A 21 2.98 -2.14 18.11
N GLU A 22 3.41 -2.15 19.38
CA GLU A 22 2.50 -2.15 20.51
C GLU A 22 1.77 -0.83 20.69
N GLU A 23 2.46 0.30 20.53
CA GLU A 23 1.86 1.62 20.59
C GLU A 23 0.83 1.80 19.48
N SER A 24 1.19 1.42 18.25
CA SER A 24 0.28 1.46 17.09
C SER A 24 -0.93 0.55 17.30
N ALA A 25 -0.75 -0.68 17.79
CA ALA A 25 -1.85 -1.60 18.06
C ALA A 25 -2.80 -1.08 19.15
N ALA A 26 -2.25 -0.50 20.22
CA ALA A 26 -3.04 0.10 21.30
C ALA A 26 -3.85 1.31 20.80
N LEU A 27 -3.23 2.19 20.02
CA LEU A 27 -3.89 3.35 19.40
C LEU A 27 -4.97 2.93 18.40
N CYS A 28 -4.68 1.95 17.56
CA CYS A 28 -5.63 1.39 16.59
C CYS A 28 -6.90 0.88 17.32
N ALA A 29 -6.73 0.12 18.40
CA ALA A 29 -7.84 -0.38 19.21
C ALA A 29 -8.59 0.76 19.93
N GLU A 30 -7.88 1.76 20.47
CA GLU A 30 -8.48 2.96 21.10
C GLU A 30 -9.38 3.70 20.10
N LEU A 31 -8.91 3.85 18.88
CA LEU A 31 -9.63 4.53 17.80
C LEU A 31 -10.73 3.66 17.18
N GLY A 32 -10.92 2.41 17.60
CA GLY A 32 -11.90 1.49 17.03
C GLY A 32 -11.62 1.08 15.58
N LEU A 33 -10.34 1.13 15.19
CA LEU A 33 -9.84 0.64 13.92
C LEU A 33 -9.49 -0.85 14.04
N GLN A 34 -9.38 -1.55 12.89
CA GLN A 34 -9.27 -3.00 12.87
C GLN A 34 -7.85 -3.49 12.57
N PHE A 35 -7.00 -2.67 11.94
CA PHE A 35 -5.65 -3.09 11.60
C PHE A 35 -4.64 -1.94 11.59
N VAL A 36 -3.37 -2.31 11.69
CA VAL A 36 -2.22 -1.40 11.52
C VAL A 36 -1.43 -1.83 10.30
N GLU A 37 -1.15 -0.90 9.41
CA GLU A 37 -0.20 -1.10 8.32
C GLU A 37 1.21 -0.74 8.79
N LEU A 38 2.07 -1.75 8.90
CA LEU A 38 3.46 -1.59 9.27
C LEU A 38 4.25 -1.06 8.07
N ASN A 39 4.96 0.06 8.25
CA ASN A 39 5.68 0.72 7.16
C ASN A 39 7.18 0.42 7.25
N MET A 40 7.71 -0.31 6.27
CA MET A 40 9.12 -0.70 6.19
C MET A 40 10.09 0.46 5.91
N ASN A 41 9.62 1.68 5.65
CA ASN A 41 10.47 2.87 5.65
C ASN A 41 10.97 3.21 7.08
N LEU A 42 10.30 2.72 8.13
CA LEU A 42 10.72 2.91 9.51
C LEU A 42 11.79 1.86 9.88
N PRO A 43 12.87 2.26 10.59
CA PRO A 43 13.95 1.35 10.97
C PRO A 43 13.49 0.11 11.74
N GLU A 44 12.41 0.23 12.51
CA GLU A 44 11.81 -0.86 13.31
C GLU A 44 11.28 -1.99 12.43
N TYR A 45 10.95 -1.71 11.18
CA TYR A 45 10.33 -2.66 10.23
C TYR A 45 11.16 -2.88 8.96
N ALA A 46 12.34 -2.24 8.85
CA ALA A 46 13.14 -2.24 7.62
C ALA A 46 13.63 -3.64 7.18
N ASP A 47 13.78 -4.57 8.12
CA ASP A 47 14.13 -5.97 7.81
C ASP A 47 13.07 -6.94 8.35
N PRO A 48 12.25 -7.54 7.48
CA PRO A 48 11.20 -8.48 7.89
C PRO A 48 11.72 -9.69 8.68
N ALA A 49 12.97 -10.13 8.42
CA ALA A 49 13.56 -11.26 9.14
C ALA A 49 13.87 -10.96 10.61
N HIS A 50 13.92 -9.68 10.99
CA HIS A 50 14.15 -9.24 12.36
C HIS A 50 12.86 -8.77 13.07
N MET A 51 11.73 -8.78 12.39
CA MET A 51 10.43 -8.51 13.03
C MET A 51 10.02 -9.69 13.91
N ASP A 52 9.63 -9.37 15.14
CA ASP A 52 9.19 -10.36 16.13
C ASP A 52 7.74 -10.79 15.84
N ARG A 53 7.59 -11.88 15.08
CA ARG A 53 6.28 -12.46 14.72
C ARG A 53 5.46 -12.88 15.95
N GLU A 54 6.11 -13.44 16.98
CA GLU A 54 5.41 -13.89 18.19
C GLU A 54 4.79 -12.70 18.92
N LYS A 55 5.53 -11.59 18.97
CA LYS A 55 5.04 -10.31 19.47
C LYS A 55 3.86 -9.79 18.64
N LEU A 56 3.93 -9.82 17.30
CA LEU A 56 2.81 -9.39 16.46
C LEU A 56 1.56 -10.24 16.69
N CYS A 57 1.69 -11.55 16.79
CA CYS A 57 0.59 -12.46 17.13
C CYS A 57 0.00 -12.16 18.54
N ALA A 58 0.85 -11.95 19.53
CA ALA A 58 0.41 -11.60 20.88
C ALA A 58 -0.31 -10.23 20.93
N LEU A 59 0.16 -9.25 20.17
CA LEU A 59 -0.50 -7.94 20.05
C LEU A 59 -1.86 -8.05 19.38
N ARG A 60 -1.98 -8.87 18.34
CA ARG A 60 -3.25 -9.18 17.67
C ARG A 60 -4.27 -9.74 18.67
N GLU A 61 -3.86 -10.73 19.46
CA GLU A 61 -4.73 -11.30 20.50
C GLU A 61 -5.09 -10.28 21.59
N LYS A 62 -4.09 -9.52 22.07
CA LYS A 62 -4.25 -8.54 23.15
C LYS A 62 -5.19 -7.40 22.80
N TYR A 63 -5.06 -6.85 21.60
CA TYR A 63 -5.78 -5.64 21.17
C TYR A 63 -6.94 -5.90 20.21
N GLY A 64 -7.07 -7.12 19.68
CA GLY A 64 -8.08 -7.48 18.70
C GLY A 64 -7.89 -6.77 17.34
N VAL A 65 -6.65 -6.45 16.99
CA VAL A 65 -6.26 -5.82 15.72
C VAL A 65 -5.37 -6.78 14.93
N TYR A 66 -5.36 -6.67 13.61
CA TYR A 66 -4.41 -7.40 12.77
C TYR A 66 -3.42 -6.44 12.10
N PHE A 67 -2.48 -6.98 11.34
CA PHE A 67 -1.45 -6.19 10.66
C PHE A 67 -1.50 -6.40 9.15
N THR A 68 -1.09 -5.38 8.41
CA THR A 68 -0.69 -5.43 7.00
C THR A 68 0.73 -4.91 6.90
N LEU A 69 1.39 -5.07 5.77
CA LEU A 69 2.76 -4.64 5.58
C LEU A 69 2.87 -3.76 4.33
N HIS A 70 3.44 -2.57 4.49
CA HIS A 70 3.84 -1.71 3.40
C HIS A 70 5.35 -1.80 3.21
N LEU A 71 5.80 -2.25 2.05
CA LEU A 71 7.22 -2.39 1.74
C LEU A 71 7.92 -1.02 1.65
N ASP A 72 9.24 -1.01 1.78
CA ASP A 72 10.07 0.19 1.56
C ASP A 72 9.77 0.78 0.17
N GLU A 73 9.46 2.06 0.11
CA GLU A 73 9.15 2.79 -1.14
C GLU A 73 10.28 2.72 -2.17
N ARG A 74 11.52 2.50 -1.72
CA ARG A 74 12.69 2.34 -2.59
C ARG A 74 12.93 0.91 -3.06
N LEU A 75 12.12 -0.06 -2.59
CA LEU A 75 12.27 -1.46 -2.99
C LEU A 75 12.02 -1.59 -4.49
N ASP A 76 13.08 -1.80 -5.25
CA ASP A 76 13.06 -1.96 -6.70
C ASP A 76 13.55 -3.35 -7.12
N GLY A 77 12.63 -4.31 -7.07
CA GLY A 77 12.90 -5.69 -7.50
C GLY A 77 13.21 -5.84 -8.99
N CYS A 78 13.25 -4.72 -9.74
CA CYS A 78 13.56 -4.67 -11.17
C CYS A 78 14.89 -3.97 -11.48
N ASP A 79 15.63 -3.52 -10.46
CA ASP A 79 16.92 -2.82 -10.65
C ASP A 79 17.85 -3.61 -11.59
N PHE A 80 18.48 -2.91 -12.53
CA PHE A 80 19.42 -3.51 -13.48
C PHE A 80 20.75 -3.95 -12.84
N ASN A 81 21.10 -3.42 -11.66
CA ASN A 81 22.18 -3.97 -10.87
C ASN A 81 21.73 -5.27 -10.19
N PRO A 82 22.26 -6.45 -10.59
CA PRO A 82 21.76 -7.71 -10.06
C PRO A 82 22.00 -7.89 -8.56
N LEU A 83 22.98 -7.22 -7.96
CA LEU A 83 23.19 -7.29 -6.50
C LEU A 83 22.10 -6.57 -5.76
N VAL A 84 21.69 -5.37 -6.23
CA VAL A 84 20.60 -4.58 -5.65
C VAL A 84 19.27 -5.29 -5.86
N ARG A 85 18.98 -5.69 -7.11
CA ARG A 85 17.78 -6.44 -7.45
C ARG A 85 17.60 -7.68 -6.59
N ASN A 86 18.64 -8.50 -6.48
CA ASN A 86 18.58 -9.73 -5.68
C ASN A 86 18.35 -9.46 -4.19
N ALA A 87 18.93 -8.38 -3.64
CA ALA A 87 18.68 -7.97 -2.26
C ALA A 87 17.21 -7.56 -2.06
N TYR A 88 16.64 -6.78 -2.98
CA TYR A 88 15.23 -6.38 -2.91
C TYR A 88 14.27 -7.55 -3.12
N GLN A 89 14.57 -8.46 -4.04
CA GLN A 89 13.78 -9.68 -4.24
C GLN A 89 13.84 -10.60 -3.01
N GLU A 90 15.00 -10.68 -2.34
CA GLU A 90 15.13 -11.42 -1.08
C GLU A 90 14.33 -10.75 0.05
N THR A 91 14.34 -9.41 0.13
CA THR A 91 13.52 -8.67 1.09
C THR A 91 12.03 -8.95 0.87
N LEU A 92 11.58 -9.02 -0.39
CA LEU A 92 10.21 -9.39 -0.73
C LEU A 92 9.85 -10.81 -0.25
N ARG A 93 10.75 -11.80 -0.43
CA ARG A 93 10.52 -13.17 0.07
C ARG A 93 10.36 -13.21 1.58
N ARG A 94 11.24 -12.53 2.30
CA ARG A 94 11.16 -12.43 3.78
C ARG A 94 9.90 -11.71 4.25
N ALA A 95 9.47 -10.68 3.52
CA ALA A 95 8.22 -9.98 3.82
C ALA A 95 7.01 -10.91 3.65
N LEU A 96 7.01 -11.78 2.63
CA LEU A 96 5.96 -12.76 2.41
C LEU A 96 5.98 -13.88 3.47
N GLU A 97 7.15 -14.35 3.87
CA GLU A 97 7.30 -15.31 4.98
C GLU A 97 6.72 -14.74 6.28
N LEU A 98 7.11 -13.50 6.63
CA LEU A 98 6.54 -12.80 7.79
C LEU A 98 5.02 -12.63 7.67
N ALA A 99 4.54 -12.24 6.49
CA ALA A 99 3.10 -12.03 6.27
C ALA A 99 2.30 -13.32 6.48
N GLN A 100 2.79 -14.47 6.03
CA GLN A 100 2.16 -15.76 6.29
C GLN A 100 2.20 -16.12 7.79
N GLU A 101 3.36 -15.99 8.43
CA GLU A 101 3.55 -16.36 9.83
C GLU A 101 2.76 -15.48 10.81
N ALA A 102 2.56 -14.19 10.48
CA ALA A 102 1.77 -13.25 11.27
C ALA A 102 0.33 -13.06 10.74
N GLU A 103 -0.09 -13.89 9.76
CA GLU A 103 -1.41 -13.86 9.14
C GLU A 103 -1.79 -12.47 8.61
N MET A 104 -0.86 -11.81 7.93
CA MET A 104 -1.10 -10.51 7.30
C MET A 104 -1.77 -10.68 5.94
N PRO A 105 -2.96 -10.11 5.72
CA PRO A 105 -3.70 -10.33 4.48
C PRO A 105 -3.19 -9.51 3.28
N ILE A 106 -2.39 -8.47 3.52
CA ILE A 106 -1.87 -7.56 2.49
C ILE A 106 -0.37 -7.31 2.70
N VAL A 107 0.37 -7.40 1.61
CA VAL A 107 1.72 -6.84 1.45
C VAL A 107 1.62 -5.80 0.33
N ASN A 108 1.71 -4.52 0.68
CA ASN A 108 1.59 -3.39 -0.24
C ASN A 108 2.95 -2.95 -0.75
N LEU A 109 3.04 -2.52 -2.00
CA LEU A 109 4.28 -2.03 -2.61
C LEU A 109 4.02 -1.05 -3.76
N HIS A 110 5.04 -0.23 -4.04
CA HIS A 110 5.09 0.62 -5.23
C HIS A 110 5.88 -0.04 -6.35
N LEU A 111 5.57 0.30 -7.61
CA LEU A 111 6.50 0.11 -8.72
C LEU A 111 7.40 1.34 -8.81
N ASN A 112 8.71 1.11 -8.89
CA ASN A 112 9.67 2.19 -9.05
C ASN A 112 9.79 2.60 -10.51
N HIS A 113 9.83 3.92 -10.78
CA HIS A 113 10.02 4.46 -12.14
C HIS A 113 11.41 4.18 -12.70
N GLY A 114 12.36 3.79 -11.84
CA GLY A 114 13.75 3.57 -12.22
C GLY A 114 14.48 4.88 -12.56
N VAL A 115 15.61 4.73 -13.24
CA VAL A 115 16.47 5.84 -13.62
C VAL A 115 16.05 6.40 -14.98
N TYR A 116 16.14 7.72 -15.14
CA TYR A 116 15.96 8.38 -16.42
C TYR A 116 17.21 9.18 -16.85
N PHE A 117 17.33 9.38 -18.14
CA PHE A 117 18.36 10.23 -18.74
C PHE A 117 17.72 11.46 -19.40
N THR A 118 18.29 12.63 -19.14
CA THR A 118 17.94 13.86 -19.85
C THR A 118 18.83 13.99 -21.06
N LEU A 119 18.26 13.73 -22.23
CA LEU A 119 18.92 13.89 -23.53
C LEU A 119 18.52 15.25 -24.17
N PRO A 120 19.26 15.75 -25.17
CA PRO A 120 18.82 16.94 -25.90
C PRO A 120 17.40 16.76 -26.47
N GLY A 121 16.46 17.54 -25.94
CA GLY A 121 15.05 17.55 -26.38
C GLY A 121 14.15 16.47 -25.86
N LYS A 122 14.61 15.52 -25.02
CA LYS A 122 13.75 14.50 -24.40
C LYS A 122 14.24 13.97 -23.06
N LYS A 123 13.32 13.57 -22.20
CA LYS A 123 13.57 12.66 -21.07
C LYS A 123 13.38 11.23 -21.57
N THR A 124 14.25 10.32 -21.16
CA THR A 124 14.23 8.90 -21.56
C THR A 124 14.31 8.04 -20.31
N ASP A 125 13.26 7.29 -20.02
CA ASP A 125 13.20 6.38 -18.88
C ASP A 125 13.88 5.06 -19.25
N LEU A 126 14.80 4.59 -18.40
CA LEU A 126 15.61 3.43 -18.72
C LEU A 126 14.78 2.14 -18.80
N TYR A 127 13.75 1.99 -17.96
CA TYR A 127 12.83 0.85 -18.03
C TYR A 127 11.99 0.84 -19.32
N ALA A 128 11.65 2.00 -19.86
CA ALA A 128 10.98 2.08 -21.16
C ALA A 128 11.91 1.67 -22.31
N GLU A 129 13.17 2.12 -22.28
CA GLU A 129 14.19 1.77 -23.31
C GLU A 129 14.61 0.29 -23.24
N ARG A 130 14.62 -0.30 -22.03
CA ARG A 130 14.98 -1.70 -21.77
C ARG A 130 13.74 -2.53 -21.37
N ARG A 131 12.62 -2.26 -22.01
CA ARG A 131 11.32 -2.81 -21.61
C ARG A 131 11.28 -4.34 -21.53
N GLU A 132 11.92 -5.05 -22.44
CA GLU A 132 11.92 -6.52 -22.43
C GLU A 132 12.63 -7.07 -21.18
N GLU A 133 13.79 -6.50 -20.83
CA GLU A 133 14.57 -6.87 -19.64
C GLU A 133 13.81 -6.49 -18.36
N TYR A 134 13.22 -5.28 -18.32
CA TYR A 134 12.36 -4.85 -17.22
C TYR A 134 11.19 -5.82 -17.00
N LEU A 135 10.47 -6.21 -18.05
CA LEU A 135 9.35 -7.15 -17.94
C LEU A 135 9.78 -8.57 -17.55
N GLN A 136 11.03 -8.98 -17.86
CA GLN A 136 11.59 -10.23 -17.33
C GLN A 136 11.76 -10.16 -15.81
N HIS A 137 12.28 -9.04 -15.28
CA HIS A 137 12.40 -8.84 -13.83
C HIS A 137 11.02 -8.74 -13.14
N ILE A 138 10.03 -8.13 -13.79
CA ILE A 138 8.63 -8.14 -13.32
C ILE A 138 8.08 -9.58 -13.26
N ASP A 139 8.39 -10.44 -14.23
CA ASP A 139 7.96 -11.83 -14.18
C ASP A 139 8.67 -12.62 -13.07
N GLU A 140 9.91 -12.29 -12.74
CA GLU A 140 10.60 -12.81 -11.54
C GLU A 140 9.85 -12.39 -10.25
N MET A 141 9.49 -11.10 -10.11
CA MET A 141 8.69 -10.60 -8.99
C MET A 141 7.33 -11.32 -8.91
N ARG A 142 6.66 -11.50 -10.06
CA ARG A 142 5.39 -12.21 -10.13
C ARG A 142 5.51 -13.63 -9.57
N ARG A 143 6.56 -14.37 -9.96
CA ARG A 143 6.82 -15.73 -9.46
C ARG A 143 7.13 -15.76 -7.98
N ILE A 144 7.93 -14.81 -7.47
CA ILE A 144 8.19 -14.69 -6.03
C ILE A 144 6.86 -14.55 -5.26
N GLY A 145 5.95 -13.72 -5.76
CA GLY A 145 4.64 -13.59 -5.15
C GLY A 145 3.77 -14.86 -5.25
N GLU A 146 3.85 -15.61 -6.35
CA GLU A 146 3.12 -16.88 -6.50
C GLU A 146 3.66 -17.99 -5.60
N GLU A 147 4.97 -18.04 -5.39
CA GLU A 147 5.63 -19.04 -4.56
C GLU A 147 5.54 -18.70 -3.06
N GLY A 148 5.65 -17.40 -2.74
CA GLY A 148 5.75 -16.90 -1.37
C GLY A 148 4.42 -16.47 -0.74
N ALA A 149 3.33 -16.26 -1.46
CA ALA A 149 2.04 -15.88 -0.88
C ALA A 149 1.07 -17.06 -0.87
N ASP A 150 0.40 -17.27 0.25
CA ASP A 150 -0.69 -18.24 0.38
C ASP A 150 -2.04 -17.68 -0.15
N GLU A 151 -3.13 -18.39 0.08
CA GLU A 151 -4.46 -17.96 -0.40
C GLU A 151 -5.04 -16.78 0.39
N ASN A 152 -4.48 -16.47 1.56
CA ASN A 152 -4.96 -15.43 2.46
C ASN A 152 -4.18 -14.13 2.32
N THR A 153 -2.98 -14.17 1.71
CA THR A 153 -2.10 -13.02 1.52
C THR A 153 -2.12 -12.56 0.07
N ALA A 154 -2.35 -11.27 -0.16
CA ALA A 154 -2.25 -10.64 -1.47
C ALA A 154 -1.11 -9.60 -1.50
N LEU A 155 -0.33 -9.62 -2.60
CA LEU A 155 0.59 -8.53 -2.92
C LEU A 155 -0.17 -7.49 -3.72
N CYS A 156 -0.16 -6.26 -3.25
CA CYS A 156 -0.91 -5.18 -3.89
C CYS A 156 0.04 -4.09 -4.39
N VAL A 157 -0.11 -3.73 -5.66
CA VAL A 157 0.62 -2.60 -6.24
C VAL A 157 -0.22 -1.34 -6.10
N GLU A 158 0.39 -0.31 -5.55
CA GLU A 158 -0.22 0.98 -5.28
C GLU A 158 0.11 2.01 -6.37
N ASN A 159 -0.85 2.87 -6.68
CA ASN A 159 -0.61 4.08 -7.47
C ASN A 159 0.00 5.19 -6.62
N THR A 160 0.94 5.91 -7.21
CA THR A 160 1.54 7.11 -6.65
C THR A 160 1.15 8.35 -7.47
N ASP A 161 2.07 8.93 -8.23
CA ASP A 161 1.87 10.12 -9.06
C ASP A 161 1.53 9.80 -10.54
N GLY A 162 1.25 8.54 -10.83
CA GLY A 162 0.85 8.01 -12.14
C GLY A 162 1.78 6.92 -12.66
N PHE A 163 1.20 5.80 -13.12
CA PHE A 163 1.95 4.71 -13.73
C PHE A 163 2.50 5.10 -15.11
N LEU A 164 3.78 4.92 -15.31
CA LEU A 164 4.40 5.06 -16.62
C LEU A 164 3.94 3.94 -17.57
N ALA A 165 4.08 4.14 -18.87
CA ALA A 165 3.59 3.20 -19.89
C ALA A 165 4.19 1.77 -19.74
N GLN A 166 5.45 1.65 -19.34
CA GLN A 166 6.09 0.37 -19.05
C GLN A 166 5.55 -0.27 -17.77
N GLU A 167 5.17 0.52 -16.77
CA GLU A 167 4.59 0.04 -15.52
C GLU A 167 3.15 -0.45 -15.73
N LYS A 168 2.36 0.22 -16.58
CA LYS A 168 1.04 -0.32 -16.98
C LYS A 168 1.18 -1.69 -17.64
N LYS A 169 2.24 -1.94 -18.43
CA LYS A 169 2.56 -3.26 -18.97
C LYS A 169 3.03 -4.25 -17.91
N ALA A 170 3.76 -3.79 -16.91
CA ALA A 170 4.11 -4.61 -15.74
C ALA A 170 2.86 -5.03 -14.97
N LEU A 171 1.92 -4.13 -14.74
CA LEU A 171 0.63 -4.44 -14.11
C LEU A 171 -0.16 -5.48 -14.91
N ASP A 172 -0.24 -5.35 -16.25
CA ASP A 172 -0.87 -6.37 -17.12
C ASP A 172 -0.27 -7.76 -16.89
N LEU A 173 1.04 -7.85 -16.58
CA LEU A 173 1.72 -9.12 -16.32
C LEU A 173 1.47 -9.64 -14.90
N LEU A 174 1.62 -8.78 -13.89
CA LEU A 174 1.40 -9.11 -12.48
C LEU A 174 -0.06 -9.58 -12.24
N MET A 175 -1.03 -8.88 -12.82
CA MET A 175 -2.46 -9.17 -12.64
C MET A 175 -2.91 -10.51 -13.26
N LYS A 176 -2.06 -11.22 -14.01
CA LYS A 176 -2.32 -12.61 -14.42
C LYS A 176 -2.30 -13.56 -13.23
N SER A 177 -1.55 -13.25 -12.20
CA SER A 177 -1.49 -14.02 -10.96
C SER A 177 -2.71 -13.76 -10.07
N LYS A 178 -3.16 -14.78 -9.32
CA LYS A 178 -4.21 -14.64 -8.31
C LYS A 178 -3.69 -14.00 -7.01
N ARG A 179 -2.37 -14.05 -6.79
CA ARG A 179 -1.72 -13.50 -5.59
C ARG A 179 -1.47 -12.00 -5.69
N TRP A 180 -1.47 -11.47 -6.91
CA TRP A 180 -1.28 -10.06 -7.17
C TRP A 180 -2.60 -9.32 -7.32
N GLY A 181 -2.66 -8.14 -6.72
CA GLY A 181 -3.78 -7.23 -6.72
C GLY A 181 -3.32 -5.78 -6.79
N LEU A 182 -4.27 -4.88 -6.59
CA LEU A 182 -4.06 -3.44 -6.59
C LEU A 182 -4.45 -2.86 -5.23
N THR A 183 -3.69 -1.88 -4.80
CA THR A 183 -4.09 -0.87 -3.80
C THR A 183 -4.47 0.39 -4.54
N LEU A 184 -5.63 0.94 -4.26
CA LEU A 184 -6.02 2.27 -4.73
C LEU A 184 -5.73 3.29 -3.64
N ASP A 185 -4.71 4.11 -3.85
CA ASP A 185 -4.56 5.34 -3.09
C ASP A 185 -5.43 6.43 -3.73
N VAL A 186 -6.52 6.77 -3.03
CA VAL A 186 -7.52 7.69 -3.57
C VAL A 186 -7.06 9.15 -3.54
N GLY A 187 -6.23 9.51 -2.58
CA GLY A 187 -5.71 10.87 -2.48
C GLY A 187 -4.62 11.14 -3.53
N HIS A 188 -3.73 10.17 -3.76
CA HIS A 188 -2.76 10.25 -4.86
C HIS A 188 -3.47 10.30 -6.22
N MET A 189 -4.46 9.42 -6.44
CA MET A 189 -5.27 9.44 -7.66
C MET A 189 -5.92 10.81 -7.90
N HIS A 190 -6.52 11.39 -6.86
CA HIS A 190 -7.18 12.69 -6.92
C HIS A 190 -6.18 13.82 -7.18
N SER A 191 -5.07 13.87 -6.44
CA SER A 191 -4.04 14.91 -6.58
C SER A 191 -3.33 14.85 -7.94
N ALA A 192 -3.20 13.66 -8.54
CA ALA A 192 -2.66 13.44 -9.87
C ALA A 192 -3.69 13.70 -11.01
N GLY A 193 -4.96 13.97 -10.69
CA GLY A 193 -5.99 14.23 -11.68
C GLY A 193 -6.49 12.98 -12.41
N TYR A 194 -6.54 11.84 -11.70
CA TYR A 194 -7.10 10.56 -12.18
C TYR A 194 -6.38 9.96 -13.40
N VAL A 195 -5.07 10.15 -13.46
CA VAL A 195 -4.25 9.70 -14.63
C VAL A 195 -4.17 8.17 -14.78
N ASP A 196 -4.54 7.42 -13.74
CA ASP A 196 -4.52 5.95 -13.71
C ASP A 196 -5.91 5.30 -13.71
N ASP A 197 -6.98 6.06 -13.94
CA ASP A 197 -8.35 5.51 -14.00
C ASP A 197 -8.46 4.30 -14.93
N ASP A 198 -7.76 4.33 -16.07
CA ASP A 198 -7.73 3.24 -17.03
C ASP A 198 -7.22 1.93 -16.43
N VAL A 199 -6.21 1.99 -15.55
CA VAL A 199 -5.65 0.82 -14.85
C VAL A 199 -6.71 0.19 -13.95
N TYR A 200 -7.37 1.01 -13.12
CA TYR A 200 -8.36 0.52 -12.15
C TYR A 200 -9.68 0.07 -12.81
N ILE A 201 -10.04 0.62 -13.96
CA ILE A 201 -11.16 0.13 -14.77
C ILE A 201 -10.83 -1.25 -15.34
N VAL A 202 -9.67 -1.39 -16.01
CA VAL A 202 -9.25 -2.64 -16.65
C VAL A 202 -9.06 -3.75 -15.63
N HIS A 203 -8.43 -3.46 -14.50
CA HIS A 203 -8.11 -4.43 -13.45
C HIS A 203 -9.06 -4.36 -12.24
N SER A 204 -10.28 -3.89 -12.40
CA SER A 204 -11.23 -3.63 -11.29
C SER A 204 -11.50 -4.86 -10.41
N GLY A 205 -11.41 -6.08 -10.94
CA GLY A 205 -11.51 -7.33 -10.17
C GLY A 205 -10.27 -7.65 -9.31
N LYS A 206 -9.22 -6.84 -9.39
CA LYS A 206 -7.95 -7.02 -8.68
C LYS A 206 -7.76 -6.05 -7.50
N LEU A 207 -8.66 -5.10 -7.31
CA LEU A 207 -8.63 -4.22 -6.15
C LEU A 207 -8.82 -5.03 -4.86
N ARG A 208 -7.89 -4.89 -3.90
CA ARG A 208 -7.87 -5.62 -2.62
C ARG A 208 -7.69 -4.71 -1.42
N HIS A 209 -7.08 -3.57 -1.63
CA HIS A 209 -6.67 -2.64 -0.58
C HIS A 209 -6.89 -1.21 -1.04
N MET A 210 -7.02 -0.28 -0.11
CA MET A 210 -7.14 1.14 -0.40
C MET A 210 -6.38 1.96 0.64
N HIS A 211 -5.80 3.06 0.20
CA HIS A 211 -5.33 4.13 1.07
C HIS A 211 -6.31 5.30 0.96
N LEU A 212 -6.76 5.78 2.10
CA LEU A 212 -7.80 6.78 2.23
C LEU A 212 -7.27 7.99 2.98
N HIS A 213 -7.12 9.09 2.29
CA HIS A 213 -6.82 10.40 2.86
C HIS A 213 -7.42 11.48 1.96
N ASP A 214 -7.59 12.69 2.47
CA ASP A 214 -8.06 13.77 1.64
C ASP A 214 -6.91 14.40 0.83
N ALA A 215 -7.27 15.08 -0.24
CA ALA A 215 -6.31 15.69 -1.15
C ALA A 215 -6.95 16.86 -1.91
N LEU A 216 -6.11 17.68 -2.57
CA LEU A 216 -6.57 18.72 -3.47
C LEU A 216 -6.40 18.31 -4.93
N LEU A 217 -7.48 18.37 -5.70
CA LEU A 217 -7.52 17.95 -7.10
C LEU A 217 -6.42 18.65 -7.93
N MET A 218 -5.67 17.84 -8.69
CA MET A 218 -4.58 18.29 -9.58
C MET A 218 -3.52 19.17 -8.88
N GLN A 219 -3.30 18.96 -7.59
CA GLN A 219 -2.28 19.64 -6.82
C GLN A 219 -1.30 18.60 -6.24
N ALA A 220 -0.34 18.19 -7.05
CA ALA A 220 0.68 17.22 -6.65
C ALA A 220 1.34 17.64 -5.32
N GLY A 221 1.47 16.67 -4.39
CA GLY A 221 2.00 16.91 -3.05
C GLY A 221 1.02 17.55 -2.05
N GLN A 222 -0.21 17.89 -2.45
CA GLN A 222 -1.29 18.30 -1.55
C GLN A 222 -2.22 17.11 -1.29
N CYS A 223 -1.68 16.08 -0.67
CA CYS A 223 -2.30 14.83 -0.29
C CYS A 223 -1.98 14.49 1.17
N HIS A 224 -2.47 13.35 1.68
CA HIS A 224 -2.39 12.93 3.08
C HIS A 224 -3.03 13.93 4.05
N LEU A 225 -4.02 14.70 3.57
CA LEU A 225 -4.80 15.62 4.41
C LEU A 225 -5.80 14.82 5.27
N PRO A 226 -6.16 15.31 6.46
CA PRO A 226 -7.28 14.78 7.23
C PRO A 226 -8.55 14.74 6.40
N LEU A 227 -9.40 13.74 6.59
CA LEU A 227 -10.66 13.63 5.87
C LEU A 227 -11.58 14.83 6.14
N GLY A 228 -11.96 15.53 5.08
CA GLY A 228 -12.77 16.75 5.10
C GLY A 228 -11.97 18.05 5.02
N GLU A 229 -10.64 18.00 4.91
CA GLU A 229 -9.78 19.17 4.72
C GLU A 229 -9.37 19.41 3.25
N GLY A 230 -9.60 18.43 2.38
CA GLY A 230 -9.41 18.54 0.94
C GLY A 230 -10.73 18.73 0.18
N ASN A 231 -10.75 18.23 -1.05
CA ASN A 231 -11.93 18.26 -1.91
C ASN A 231 -12.23 16.92 -2.58
N LEU A 232 -11.68 15.82 -2.04
CA LEU A 232 -11.99 14.46 -2.46
C LEU A 232 -13.38 14.04 -1.91
N ASP A 233 -14.19 13.36 -2.71
CA ASP A 233 -15.35 12.64 -2.19
C ASP A 233 -14.94 11.32 -1.54
N TRP A 234 -14.37 11.40 -0.34
CA TRP A 234 -13.94 10.24 0.42
C TRP A 234 -15.10 9.28 0.79
N ARG A 235 -16.36 9.77 0.82
CA ARG A 235 -17.53 8.92 1.05
C ARG A 235 -17.78 7.97 -0.12
N ASP A 236 -17.56 8.45 -1.35
CA ASP A 236 -17.60 7.58 -2.53
C ASP A 236 -16.50 6.54 -2.54
N SER A 237 -15.31 6.93 -2.05
CA SER A 237 -14.19 6.01 -1.87
C SER A 237 -14.52 4.89 -0.87
N LEU A 238 -15.18 5.20 0.25
CA LEU A 238 -15.66 4.19 1.20
C LEU A 238 -16.72 3.27 0.58
N ARG A 239 -17.68 3.82 -0.18
CA ARG A 239 -18.65 2.98 -0.91
C ARG A 239 -17.95 2.04 -1.90
N THR A 240 -16.90 2.53 -2.56
CA THR A 240 -16.08 1.69 -3.45
C THR A 240 -15.40 0.57 -2.67
N ALA A 241 -14.81 0.87 -1.50
CA ALA A 241 -14.22 -0.14 -0.63
C ALA A 241 -15.23 -1.20 -0.20
N GLU A 242 -16.45 -0.81 0.19
CA GLU A 242 -17.54 -1.72 0.55
C GLU A 242 -17.94 -2.62 -0.62
N MET A 243 -18.20 -2.03 -1.79
CA MET A 243 -18.60 -2.79 -2.98
C MET A 243 -17.54 -3.77 -3.46
N ARG A 244 -16.26 -3.46 -3.23
CA ARG A 244 -15.13 -4.30 -3.64
C ARG A 244 -14.63 -5.21 -2.53
N HIS A 245 -15.21 -5.16 -1.35
CA HIS A 245 -14.77 -5.90 -0.16
C HIS A 245 -13.29 -5.64 0.18
N CYS A 246 -12.85 -4.39 -0.03
CA CYS A 246 -11.51 -3.94 0.32
C CYS A 246 -11.46 -3.52 1.78
N ARG A 247 -10.27 -3.52 2.35
CA ARG A 247 -9.95 -2.79 3.58
C ARG A 247 -9.31 -1.45 3.22
N ALA A 248 -9.38 -0.46 4.12
CA ALA A 248 -8.82 0.86 3.84
C ALA A 248 -7.97 1.38 5.00
N VAL A 249 -6.75 1.83 4.70
CA VAL A 249 -5.88 2.56 5.64
C VAL A 249 -6.24 4.03 5.62
N ILE A 250 -6.45 4.63 6.79
CA ILE A 250 -6.54 6.11 6.89
C ILE A 250 -5.11 6.65 6.87
N GLU A 251 -4.61 6.91 5.66
CA GLU A 251 -3.18 7.21 5.45
C GLU A 251 -2.86 8.69 5.61
N VAL A 252 -2.74 9.11 6.86
CA VAL A 252 -2.28 10.46 7.22
C VAL A 252 -0.95 10.38 7.95
N LYS A 253 -0.24 11.50 8.07
CA LYS A 253 1.16 11.50 8.54
C LYS A 253 1.33 11.86 10.01
N THR A 254 0.25 12.22 10.76
CA THR A 254 0.31 12.59 12.18
C THR A 254 -0.83 12.02 13.00
N LEU A 255 -0.63 11.89 14.31
CA LEU A 255 -1.67 11.46 15.26
C LEU A 255 -2.88 12.40 15.26
N SER A 256 -2.66 13.71 15.15
CA SER A 256 -3.76 14.68 15.08
C SER A 256 -4.61 14.44 13.84
N ALA A 257 -3.99 14.35 12.67
CA ALA A 257 -4.69 14.10 11.41
C ALA A 257 -5.47 12.77 11.42
N LEU A 258 -4.92 11.72 12.06
CA LEU A 258 -5.60 10.44 12.23
C LEU A 258 -6.86 10.58 13.11
N ARG A 259 -6.73 11.24 14.27
CA ARG A 259 -7.86 11.47 15.18
C ARG A 259 -8.96 12.32 14.54
N ASP A 260 -8.59 13.36 13.79
CA ASP A 260 -9.52 14.23 13.08
C ASP A 260 -10.25 13.45 11.97
N SER A 261 -9.53 12.63 11.21
CA SER A 261 -10.13 11.75 10.18
C SER A 261 -11.10 10.73 10.79
N VAL A 262 -10.74 10.07 11.89
CA VAL A 262 -11.62 9.13 12.59
C VAL A 262 -12.86 9.83 13.15
N LYS A 263 -12.72 11.05 13.66
CA LYS A 263 -13.85 11.85 14.11
C LYS A 263 -14.80 12.17 12.95
N THR A 264 -14.28 12.64 11.82
CA THR A 264 -15.04 12.92 10.60
C THR A 264 -15.83 11.70 10.11
N LEU A 265 -15.19 10.51 10.11
CA LEU A 265 -15.85 9.25 9.76
C LEU A 265 -17.02 8.91 10.70
N ARG A 266 -16.83 9.03 12.01
CA ARG A 266 -17.88 8.76 13.01
C ARG A 266 -19.05 9.74 12.94
N GLU A 267 -18.81 10.99 12.60
CA GLU A 267 -19.85 12.00 12.43
C GLU A 267 -20.67 11.76 11.16
N ALA A 268 -20.07 11.21 10.13
CA ALA A 268 -20.74 10.88 8.88
C ALA A 268 -21.56 9.58 8.92
N GLY A 269 -21.27 8.67 9.85
CA GLY A 269 -22.01 7.41 10.06
C GLY A 269 -23.26 7.57 10.95
N LYS A 270 -23.49 8.77 11.47
CA LYS A 270 -24.71 9.12 12.27
C LYS A 270 -25.78 9.71 11.38
#